data_ac87000ca3827f94f97aab46103bb954
#
_entry.id   ac87000ca3827f94f97aab46103bb954
#
_cell.length_a   1.000
_cell.length_b   1.000
_cell.length_c   1.000
_cell.angle_alpha   90.00
_cell.angle_beta   90.00
_cell.angle_gamma   90.00
#
_symmetry.space_group_name_H-M   'P 1'
#
loop_
_entity.id
_entity.type
_entity.pdbx_description
1 polymer ?
#
loop_
_entity_poly.entity_id
_entity_poly.type
_entity_poly.pdbx_seq_one_letter_code
_entity_poly.pdbx_strand_id
1 'polypeptide(L)'
;KEERLLALAQKAGEAIEGKVLVFQAKAGQGRIFGSITPEDIATKIQKLYKVSVDKRKVLLEDNLKELGTHEVTVQLHPKVKVKLNVEVRAEAGK
;
A
#
# COMPACT_ATOMS: atom_id res chain seq x y z
N LYS A 1 6.21 -1.50 -26.81
CA LYS A 1 6.26 -0.55 -25.72
C LYS A 1 5.34 -0.99 -24.58
N GLU A 2 4.12 -1.39 -24.90
CA GLU A 2 3.20 -1.92 -23.89
C GLU A 2 3.75 -3.17 -23.24
N GLU A 3 4.37 -4.03 -24.05
CA GLU A 3 4.92 -5.27 -23.52
C GLU A 3 5.98 -5.01 -22.45
N ARG A 4 6.81 -4.00 -22.69
CA ARG A 4 7.85 -3.66 -21.73
C ARG A 4 7.24 -3.14 -20.42
N LEU A 5 6.23 -2.27 -20.53
CA LEU A 5 5.56 -1.75 -19.36
C LEU A 5 4.86 -2.87 -18.59
N LEU A 6 4.25 -3.78 -19.32
CA LEU A 6 3.57 -4.91 -18.69
C LEU A 6 4.58 -5.80 -17.97
N ALA A 7 5.72 -6.07 -18.58
CA ALA A 7 6.73 -6.88 -17.94
C ALA A 7 7.27 -6.23 -16.68
N LEU A 8 7.49 -4.91 -16.72
CA LEU A 8 7.95 -4.18 -15.55
C LEU A 8 6.90 -4.22 -14.45
N ALA A 9 5.64 -4.06 -14.83
CA ALA A 9 4.56 -4.11 -13.87
C ALA A 9 4.44 -5.48 -13.23
N GLN A 10 4.60 -6.53 -14.02
CA GLN A 10 4.55 -7.90 -13.50
C GLN A 10 5.68 -8.15 -12.51
N LYS A 11 6.88 -7.71 -12.82
CA LYS A 11 8.00 -7.87 -11.90
C LYS A 11 7.77 -7.08 -10.62
N ALA A 12 7.29 -5.85 -10.76
CA ALA A 12 7.01 -5.04 -9.59
C ALA A 12 5.91 -5.68 -8.75
N GLY A 13 4.89 -6.22 -9.41
CA GLY A 13 3.82 -6.89 -8.72
C GLY A 13 4.31 -8.09 -7.94
N GLU A 14 5.17 -8.89 -8.54
CA GLU A 14 5.72 -10.05 -7.85
C GLU A 14 6.52 -9.64 -6.64
N ALA A 15 7.17 -8.48 -6.71
CA ALA A 15 7.97 -8.01 -5.59
C ALA A 15 7.11 -7.58 -4.41
N ILE A 16 5.91 -7.09 -4.65
CA ILE A 16 5.07 -6.55 -3.59
C ILE A 16 3.88 -7.44 -3.25
N GLU A 17 3.52 -8.36 -4.14
CA GLU A 17 2.35 -9.20 -3.90
C GLU A 17 2.51 -10.03 -2.64
N GLY A 18 1.49 -10.02 -1.79
CA GLY A 18 1.50 -10.78 -0.56
C GLY A 18 2.38 -10.20 0.52
N LYS A 19 2.99 -9.06 0.27
CA LYS A 19 3.82 -8.43 1.29
C LYS A 19 2.97 -7.66 2.28
N VAL A 20 3.56 -7.38 3.43
CA VAL A 20 2.89 -6.63 4.47
C VAL A 20 3.60 -5.29 4.64
N LEU A 21 2.83 -4.23 4.53
CA LEU A 21 3.34 -2.89 4.80
C LEU A 21 2.91 -2.50 6.20
N VAL A 22 3.87 -2.10 7.02
CA VAL A 22 3.58 -1.71 8.40
C VAL A 22 3.58 -0.20 8.49
N PHE A 23 2.48 0.36 8.96
CA PHE A 23 2.36 1.78 9.21
C PHE A 23 2.15 2.01 10.69
N GLN A 24 2.81 3.01 11.22
CA GLN A 24 2.63 3.40 12.60
C GLN A 24 1.99 4.77 12.65
N ALA A 25 0.98 4.92 13.48
CA ALA A 25 0.27 6.17 13.60
C ALA A 25 -0.20 6.33 15.04
N LYS A 26 -0.33 7.58 15.46
CA LYS A 26 -0.86 7.85 16.78
C LYS A 26 -2.29 7.36 16.85
N ALA A 27 -2.60 6.63 17.89
CA ALA A 27 -3.90 6.00 17.99
C ALA A 27 -4.44 6.10 19.41
N GLY A 28 -5.76 6.04 19.50
CA GLY A 28 -6.45 5.98 20.76
C GLY A 28 -7.77 5.26 20.57
N GLN A 29 -8.12 4.41 21.53
CA GLN A 29 -9.40 3.70 21.53
C GLN A 29 -9.62 2.89 20.25
N GLY A 30 -8.55 2.30 19.72
CA GLY A 30 -8.65 1.42 18.57
C GLY A 30 -8.67 2.11 17.23
N ARG A 31 -8.56 3.42 17.21
CA ARG A 31 -8.53 4.18 15.97
C ARG A 31 -7.32 5.08 15.92
N ILE A 32 -6.85 5.38 14.73
CA ILE A 32 -5.73 6.30 14.56
C ILE A 32 -6.28 7.72 14.43
N PHE A 33 -5.48 8.69 14.87
CA PHE A 33 -5.89 10.08 14.82
C PHE A 33 -5.83 10.67 13.44
N GLY A 34 -5.04 10.06 12.56
CA GLY A 34 -5.00 10.45 11.17
C GLY A 34 -5.63 9.37 10.32
N SER A 35 -5.15 9.24 9.10
CA SER A 35 -5.62 8.17 8.22
C SER A 35 -4.48 7.77 7.31
N ILE A 36 -4.54 6.53 6.85
CA ILE A 36 -3.59 6.02 5.85
C ILE A 36 -4.23 6.23 4.49
N THR A 37 -3.62 7.06 3.67
CA THR A 37 -4.15 7.39 2.36
C THR A 37 -3.48 6.54 1.29
N PRO A 38 -4.09 6.47 0.09
CA PRO A 38 -3.42 5.77 -1.03
C PRO A 38 -2.04 6.35 -1.32
N GLU A 39 -1.88 7.65 -1.12
CA GLU A 39 -0.59 8.28 -1.35
C GLU A 39 0.46 7.74 -0.37
N ASP A 40 0.06 7.56 0.89
CA ASP A 40 0.97 7.00 1.88
C ASP A 40 1.41 5.60 1.48
N ILE A 41 0.46 4.80 1.02
CA ILE A 41 0.76 3.43 0.61
C ILE A 41 1.69 3.42 -0.59
N ALA A 42 1.42 4.25 -1.58
CA ALA A 42 2.26 4.32 -2.76
C ALA A 42 3.67 4.77 -2.40
N THR A 43 3.79 5.76 -1.53
CA THR A 43 5.09 6.25 -1.09
C THR A 43 5.86 5.15 -0.35
N LYS A 44 5.16 4.40 0.50
CA LYS A 44 5.80 3.32 1.24
C LYS A 44 6.33 2.25 0.30
N ILE A 45 5.54 1.87 -0.68
CA ILE A 45 5.95 0.88 -1.66
C ILE A 45 7.19 1.36 -2.42
N GLN A 46 7.18 2.61 -2.83
CA GLN A 46 8.31 3.16 -3.56
C GLN A 46 9.59 3.14 -2.72
N LYS A 47 9.46 3.45 -1.44
CA LYS A 47 10.63 3.49 -0.57
C LYS A 47 11.15 2.10 -0.24
N LEU A 48 10.26 1.15 -0.01
CA LEU A 48 10.67 -0.19 0.40
C LEU A 48 11.08 -1.06 -0.76
N TYR A 49 10.36 -0.98 -1.85
CA TYR A 49 10.57 -1.89 -2.98
C TYR A 49 11.07 -1.16 -4.22
N LYS A 50 11.20 0.15 -4.13
CA LYS A 50 11.66 0.98 -5.26
C LYS A 50 10.79 0.79 -6.49
N VAL A 51 9.52 0.52 -6.26
CA VAL A 51 8.53 0.37 -7.32
C VAL A 51 7.75 1.68 -7.42
N SER A 52 7.75 2.25 -8.61
CA SER A 52 7.02 3.50 -8.83
C SER A 52 5.53 3.21 -8.92
N VAL A 53 4.78 3.66 -7.94
CA VAL A 53 3.33 3.45 -7.88
C VAL A 53 2.65 4.79 -7.71
N ASP A 54 1.68 5.04 -8.58
CA ASP A 54 0.88 6.25 -8.48
C ASP A 54 -0.22 6.01 -7.45
N LYS A 55 -0.51 7.03 -6.65
CA LYS A 55 -1.59 6.92 -5.67
C LYS A 55 -2.91 6.53 -6.30
N ARG A 56 -3.10 6.90 -7.56
CA ARG A 56 -4.32 6.55 -8.28
C ARG A 56 -4.42 5.06 -8.57
N LYS A 57 -3.30 4.37 -8.50
CA LYS A 57 -3.26 2.94 -8.77
C LYS A 57 -3.51 2.11 -7.52
N VAL A 58 -3.53 2.75 -6.37
CA VAL A 58 -3.87 2.07 -5.12
C VAL A 58 -5.38 2.10 -4.98
N LEU A 59 -5.99 0.92 -5.12
CA LEU A 59 -7.45 0.81 -5.09
C LEU A 59 -7.92 0.70 -3.65
N LEU A 60 -8.25 1.83 -3.07
CA LEU A 60 -8.66 1.92 -1.69
C LEU A 60 -9.93 2.74 -1.64
N GLU A 61 -11.03 2.11 -1.23
CA GLU A 61 -12.32 2.79 -1.20
C GLU A 61 -12.33 3.94 -0.20
N ASP A 62 -11.82 3.68 0.99
CA ASP A 62 -11.75 4.69 2.05
C ASP A 62 -10.39 4.68 2.67
N ASN A 63 -10.00 5.82 3.23
CA ASN A 63 -8.75 5.89 3.96
C ASN A 63 -8.81 4.97 5.17
N LEU A 64 -7.67 4.36 5.50
CA LEU A 64 -7.60 3.45 6.63
C LEU A 64 -7.50 4.26 7.92
N LYS A 65 -8.39 4.00 8.84
CA LYS A 65 -8.43 4.74 10.10
C LYS A 65 -8.41 3.84 11.32
N GLU A 66 -8.47 2.54 11.12
CA GLU A 66 -8.50 1.59 12.22
C GLU A 66 -7.21 0.81 12.30
N LEU A 67 -6.88 0.40 13.51
CA LEU A 67 -5.72 -0.46 13.71
C LEU A 67 -6.02 -1.87 13.19
N GLY A 68 -4.97 -2.57 12.78
CA GLY A 68 -5.11 -3.92 12.30
C GLY A 68 -4.59 -4.08 10.88
N THR A 69 -4.85 -5.25 10.32
CA THR A 69 -4.40 -5.57 8.98
C THR A 69 -5.53 -5.35 7.98
N HIS A 70 -5.21 -4.66 6.91
CA HIS A 70 -6.16 -4.37 5.85
C HIS A 70 -5.60 -4.83 4.53
N GLU A 71 -6.46 -5.40 3.70
CA GLU A 71 -6.05 -5.83 2.37
C GLU A 71 -6.23 -4.68 1.39
N VAL A 72 -5.20 -4.43 0.60
CA VAL A 72 -5.20 -3.34 -0.37
C VAL A 72 -4.80 -3.89 -1.72
N THR A 73 -5.50 -3.48 -2.75
CA THR A 73 -5.17 -3.87 -4.12
C THR A 73 -4.45 -2.71 -4.81
N VAL A 74 -3.36 -3.04 -5.47
CA VAL A 74 -2.60 -2.05 -6.23
C VAL A 74 -2.63 -2.46 -7.69
N GLN A 75 -3.07 -1.54 -8.54
CA GLN A 75 -3.09 -1.78 -9.97
C GLN A 75 -1.87 -1.13 -10.60
N LEU A 76 -0.90 -1.96 -10.95
CA LEU A 76 0.34 -1.47 -11.55
C LEU A 76 0.21 -1.27 -13.04
N HIS A 77 -0.72 -1.97 -13.64
CA HIS A 77 -0.97 -1.92 -15.08
C HIS A 77 -2.41 -2.33 -15.27
N PRO A 78 -3.09 -1.87 -16.34
CA PRO A 78 -4.47 -2.30 -16.54
C PRO A 78 -4.65 -3.82 -16.53
N LYS A 79 -3.59 -4.55 -16.82
CA LYS A 79 -3.64 -6.01 -16.81
C LYS A 79 -2.95 -6.62 -15.59
N VAL A 80 -2.38 -5.81 -14.71
CA VAL A 80 -1.64 -6.32 -13.56
C VAL A 80 -2.19 -5.70 -12.29
N LYS A 81 -2.83 -6.51 -11.48
CA LYS A 81 -3.31 -6.10 -10.17
C LYS A 81 -2.71 -7.03 -9.13
N VAL A 82 -2.22 -6.47 -8.05
CA VAL A 82 -1.65 -7.27 -6.97
C VAL A 82 -2.29 -6.87 -5.66
N LYS A 83 -2.34 -7.81 -4.75
CA LYS A 83 -2.88 -7.56 -3.42
C LYS A 83 -1.77 -7.60 -2.40
N LEU A 84 -1.83 -6.70 -1.47
CA LEU A 84 -0.90 -6.70 -0.37
C LEU A 84 -1.63 -6.33 0.89
N ASN A 85 -0.99 -6.57 2.02
CA ASN A 85 -1.60 -6.27 3.30
C ASN A 85 -0.95 -5.03 3.89
N VAL A 86 -1.77 -4.19 4.49
CA VAL A 86 -1.30 -3.02 5.21
C VAL A 86 -1.65 -3.23 6.67
N GLU A 87 -0.63 -3.26 7.50
CA GLU A 87 -0.83 -3.41 8.93
C GLU A 87 -0.67 -2.05 9.59
N VAL A 88 -1.72 -1.59 10.24
CA VAL A 88 -1.70 -0.31 10.93
C VAL A 88 -1.51 -0.58 12.41
N ARG A 89 -0.43 -0.03 12.97
CA ARG A 89 -0.10 -0.23 14.36
C ARG A 89 -0.14 1.10 15.10
N ALA A 90 -0.47 1.05 16.37
CA ALA A 90 -0.38 2.22 17.20
C ALA A 90 1.09 2.58 17.39
N GLU A 91 1.40 3.86 17.21
CA GLU A 91 2.76 4.31 17.40
C GLU A 91 3.09 4.16 18.89
N ALA A 92 4.21 3.52 19.16
CA ALA A 92 4.65 3.34 20.54
C ALA A 92 4.82 4.73 21.16
N GLY A 93 4.06 5.03 22.16
CA GLY A 93 4.01 6.35 22.75
C GLY A 93 5.27 6.73 23.46
N LYS A 94 6.25 7.06 22.73
CA LYS A 94 7.52 7.42 23.34
C LYS A 94 8.29 8.34 22.50
#